data_cb4777f981971f0aba64d879342033b9
#
_entry.id   cb4777f981971f0aba64d879342033b9
#
_cell.length_a   1.000
_cell.length_b   1.000
_cell.length_c   1.000
_cell.angle_alpha   90.00
_cell.angle_beta   90.00
_cell.angle_gamma   90.00
#
_symmetry.space_group_name_H-M   'P 1'
#
loop_
_entity.id
_entity.type
_entity.pdbx_description
1 polymer ?
#
loop_
_entity_poly.entity_id
_entity_poly.type
_entity_poly.pdbx_seq_one_letter_code
_entity_poly.pdbx_strand_id
1 'polypeptide(L)'
;DETRYLQTDLGVTSLFDAIRGGREAGGRYNLAEQELLRKTIKELPNFQLRGSRGLDYSYCYPQAEFNEETVLFDLNYFKYCFLKATELDFHELKLQANFRMFAKDLTSEKMDAFLYRDFQARNIMLDANGKPQFIDFQGGRKGPYYYDLASFLWQASAKYPFKLRRELVFEYYNSLKHFTEVPSKRHFVNRLSLFVLFRLLQVLGAYGFRGYFERKKHFIDSIPPAIQNLRDVLSLGEKVFPYPYMLDMLKRMTQLPQFAHIEQPAKNRTDGYKVAEKDVYKENPLDGPATFSKYDGKGPLVVRVFSFSFKNGIPEDTSGNGGGYVFDCRSTHNPGRYEPYKKITGLDEPVIRFLEDDGEILEFLKPVYDLAEHHV
;
A
#
# COMPACT_ATOMS: atom_id res chain seq x y z
N ASP A 1 18.30 -21.81 -29.82
CA ASP A 1 19.32 -22.75 -29.31
C ASP A 1 19.63 -22.40 -27.85
N GLU A 2 20.39 -23.18 -27.15
CA GLU A 2 20.69 -23.00 -25.73
C GLU A 2 21.48 -21.71 -25.40
N THR A 3 21.99 -21.03 -26.40
CA THR A 3 22.83 -19.82 -26.25
C THR A 3 22.20 -18.54 -26.79
N ARG A 4 21.05 -18.64 -27.49
CA ARG A 4 20.41 -17.49 -28.13
C ARG A 4 18.89 -17.58 -28.01
N TYR A 5 18.26 -16.47 -27.74
CA TYR A 5 16.80 -16.35 -27.74
C TYR A 5 16.38 -15.05 -28.45
N LEU A 6 15.17 -15.03 -28.95
CA LEU A 6 14.51 -13.84 -29.47
C LEU A 6 13.52 -13.33 -28.45
N GLN A 7 13.51 -12.06 -28.22
CA GLN A 7 12.50 -11.40 -27.41
C GLN A 7 11.92 -10.19 -28.15
N THR A 8 10.71 -9.80 -27.79
CA THR A 8 10.05 -8.60 -28.30
C THR A 8 10.84 -7.37 -27.83
N ASP A 9 11.12 -6.44 -28.74
CA ASP A 9 11.61 -5.12 -28.37
C ASP A 9 10.48 -4.31 -27.74
N LEU A 10 10.62 -3.96 -26.48
CA LEU A 10 9.63 -3.20 -25.72
C LEU A 10 9.97 -1.70 -25.65
N GLY A 11 10.94 -1.24 -26.44
CA GLY A 11 11.41 0.13 -26.42
C GLY A 11 12.31 0.44 -25.23
N VAL A 12 12.49 1.74 -24.95
CA VAL A 12 13.49 2.23 -23.98
C VAL A 12 12.85 2.90 -22.74
N THR A 13 11.55 3.10 -22.72
CA THR A 13 10.88 3.85 -21.65
C THR A 13 10.44 2.91 -20.54
N SER A 14 11.11 2.97 -19.39
CA SER A 14 10.68 2.27 -18.19
C SER A 14 9.62 3.08 -17.43
N LEU A 15 8.76 2.40 -16.66
CA LEU A 15 7.87 3.07 -15.71
C LEU A 15 8.68 3.91 -14.72
N PHE A 16 9.86 3.42 -14.31
CA PHE A 16 10.74 4.15 -13.41
C PHE A 16 11.13 5.52 -13.95
N ASP A 17 11.43 5.62 -15.24
CA ASP A 17 11.76 6.90 -15.88
C ASP A 17 10.52 7.76 -16.11
N ALA A 18 9.42 7.15 -16.50
CA ALA A 18 8.16 7.85 -16.76
C ALA A 18 7.55 8.52 -15.51
N ILE A 19 7.84 7.99 -14.30
CA ILE A 19 7.40 8.58 -13.02
C ILE A 19 8.53 9.27 -12.25
N ARG A 20 9.58 9.71 -12.96
CA ARG A 20 10.74 10.37 -12.35
C ARG A 20 10.36 11.66 -11.64
N GLY A 21 9.48 12.46 -12.23
CA GLY A 21 9.06 13.75 -11.68
C GLY A 21 8.50 13.63 -10.28
N GLY A 22 7.56 12.72 -10.06
CA GLY A 22 6.97 12.47 -8.73
C GLY A 22 7.97 11.97 -7.70
N ARG A 23 8.92 11.09 -8.10
CA ARG A 23 9.98 10.60 -7.20
C ARG A 23 10.93 11.72 -6.77
N GLU A 24 11.41 12.52 -7.72
CA GLU A 24 12.31 13.65 -7.46
C GLU A 24 11.63 14.77 -6.68
N ALA A 25 10.31 14.95 -6.88
CA ALA A 25 9.49 15.87 -6.12
C ALA A 25 9.10 15.35 -4.71
N GLY A 26 9.77 14.29 -4.22
CA GLY A 26 9.53 13.77 -2.87
C GLY A 26 8.20 13.02 -2.70
N GLY A 27 7.67 12.43 -3.77
CA GLY A 27 6.43 11.66 -3.77
C GLY A 27 5.21 12.42 -4.31
N ARG A 28 5.39 13.65 -4.81
CA ARG A 28 4.30 14.44 -5.43
C ARG A 28 4.10 14.02 -6.89
N TYR A 29 3.43 12.91 -7.08
CA TYR A 29 3.10 12.36 -8.39
C TYR A 29 1.96 13.14 -9.05
N ASN A 30 2.14 13.58 -10.29
CA ASN A 30 1.08 14.21 -11.08
C ASN A 30 0.04 13.18 -11.57
N LEU A 31 -1.07 13.64 -12.14
CA LEU A 31 -2.17 12.76 -12.57
C LEU A 31 -1.75 11.74 -13.64
N ALA A 32 -0.88 12.13 -14.58
CA ALA A 32 -0.40 11.23 -15.63
C ALA A 32 0.48 10.11 -15.04
N GLU A 33 1.39 10.44 -14.12
CA GLU A 33 2.21 9.47 -13.41
C GLU A 33 1.35 8.52 -12.55
N GLN A 34 0.34 9.04 -11.85
CA GLN A 34 -0.60 8.24 -11.09
C GLN A 34 -1.39 7.28 -11.98
N GLU A 35 -1.78 7.71 -13.18
CA GLU A 35 -2.50 6.86 -14.12
C GLU A 35 -1.62 5.71 -14.65
N LEU A 36 -0.35 5.96 -14.91
CA LEU A 36 0.61 4.89 -15.26
C LEU A 36 0.75 3.87 -14.14
N LEU A 37 0.81 4.34 -12.88
CA LEU A 37 0.84 3.47 -11.71
C LEU A 37 -0.44 2.65 -11.58
N ARG A 38 -1.63 3.25 -11.79
CA ARG A 38 -2.91 2.52 -11.77
C ARG A 38 -2.99 1.45 -12.86
N LYS A 39 -2.60 1.79 -14.09
CA LYS A 39 -2.56 0.81 -15.20
C LYS A 39 -1.66 -0.38 -14.86
N THR A 40 -0.48 -0.10 -14.29
CA THR A 40 0.47 -1.14 -13.88
C THR A 40 -0.10 -2.06 -12.81
N ILE A 41 -0.71 -1.48 -11.79
CA ILE A 41 -1.28 -2.25 -10.67
C ILE A 41 -2.51 -3.06 -11.10
N LYS A 42 -3.33 -2.53 -12.00
CA LYS A 42 -4.49 -3.27 -12.56
C LYS A 42 -4.07 -4.47 -13.41
N GLU A 43 -2.93 -4.40 -14.09
CA GLU A 43 -2.43 -5.50 -14.92
C GLU A 43 -1.71 -6.60 -14.11
N LEU A 44 -1.23 -6.30 -12.91
CA LEU A 44 -0.48 -7.26 -12.10
C LEU A 44 -1.25 -8.55 -11.79
N PRO A 45 -2.55 -8.55 -11.39
CA PRO A 45 -3.31 -9.80 -11.17
C PRO A 45 -3.42 -10.68 -12.43
N ASN A 46 -3.55 -10.05 -13.60
CA ASN A 46 -3.56 -10.77 -14.88
C ASN A 46 -2.25 -11.53 -15.09
N PHE A 47 -1.13 -10.87 -14.88
CA PHE A 47 0.20 -11.48 -14.98
C PHE A 47 0.37 -12.61 -13.97
N GLN A 48 0.00 -12.38 -12.71
CA GLN A 48 0.18 -13.35 -11.63
C GLN A 48 -0.70 -14.60 -11.77
N LEU A 49 -1.97 -14.44 -12.13
CA LEU A 49 -2.96 -15.53 -12.08
C LEU A 49 -3.23 -16.17 -13.45
N ARG A 50 -3.16 -15.42 -14.55
CA ARG A 50 -3.22 -16.02 -15.89
C ARG A 50 -1.86 -16.51 -16.34
N GLY A 51 -0.80 -15.78 -16.05
CA GLY A 51 0.57 -16.18 -16.34
C GLY A 51 1.02 -17.45 -15.61
N SER A 52 0.39 -17.77 -14.46
CA SER A 52 0.65 -19.02 -13.73
C SER A 52 0.08 -20.26 -14.39
N ARG A 53 -0.90 -20.12 -15.29
CA ARG A 53 -1.63 -21.26 -15.88
C ARG A 53 -0.74 -22.06 -16.82
N GLY A 54 -0.56 -23.33 -16.50
CA GLY A 54 0.26 -24.24 -17.32
C GLY A 54 1.77 -24.03 -17.21
N LEU A 55 2.22 -23.15 -16.32
CA LEU A 55 3.63 -22.95 -16.06
C LEU A 55 4.20 -24.13 -15.26
N ASP A 56 5.27 -24.74 -15.75
CA ASP A 56 6.03 -25.73 -15.00
C ASP A 56 7.05 -25.06 -14.08
N TYR A 57 6.71 -25.00 -12.80
CA TYR A 57 7.55 -24.36 -11.77
C TYR A 57 8.81 -25.15 -11.43
N SER A 58 8.98 -26.40 -11.94
CA SER A 58 10.23 -27.16 -11.73
C SER A 58 11.45 -26.48 -12.39
N TYR A 59 11.23 -25.63 -13.38
CA TYR A 59 12.27 -24.82 -14.02
C TYR A 59 12.63 -23.53 -13.24
N CYS A 60 11.91 -23.19 -12.18
CA CYS A 60 12.19 -21.99 -11.42
C CYS A 60 13.43 -22.18 -10.52
N TYR A 61 14.36 -21.22 -10.59
CA TYR A 61 15.61 -21.24 -9.81
C TYR A 61 15.64 -20.08 -8.81
N PRO A 62 16.21 -20.22 -7.62
CA PRO A 62 16.78 -21.46 -7.03
C PRO A 62 15.74 -22.41 -6.43
N GLN A 63 14.47 -22.02 -6.37
CA GLN A 63 13.38 -22.84 -5.83
C GLN A 63 12.09 -22.64 -6.61
N ALA A 64 11.28 -23.69 -6.67
CA ALA A 64 10.02 -23.72 -7.41
C ALA A 64 8.92 -22.88 -6.76
N GLU A 65 8.96 -22.71 -5.44
CA GLU A 65 7.90 -22.03 -4.68
C GLU A 65 8.39 -21.21 -3.49
N PHE A 66 7.54 -20.29 -3.06
CA PHE A 66 7.69 -19.54 -1.82
C PHE A 66 7.29 -20.43 -0.64
N ASN A 67 8.22 -20.75 0.24
CA ASN A 67 8.03 -21.66 1.37
C ASN A 67 8.68 -21.12 2.66
N GLU A 68 8.44 -21.81 3.78
CA GLU A 68 8.98 -21.40 5.09
C GLU A 68 10.51 -21.31 5.10
N GLU A 69 11.20 -22.19 4.37
CA GLU A 69 12.65 -22.19 4.29
C GLU A 69 13.19 -20.91 3.65
N THR A 70 12.61 -20.49 2.52
CA THR A 70 12.97 -19.25 1.83
C THR A 70 12.67 -18.02 2.68
N VAL A 71 11.53 -18.00 3.37
CA VAL A 71 11.17 -16.91 4.29
C VAL A 71 12.18 -16.83 5.45
N LEU A 72 12.51 -17.97 6.08
CA LEU A 72 13.49 -18.02 7.17
C LEU A 72 14.89 -17.61 6.71
N PHE A 73 15.28 -17.97 5.48
CA PHE A 73 16.54 -17.53 4.89
C PHE A 73 16.59 -16.00 4.81
N ASP A 74 15.58 -15.36 4.26
CA ASP A 74 15.51 -13.90 4.12
C ASP A 74 15.44 -13.18 5.47
N LEU A 75 14.69 -13.72 6.45
CA LEU A 75 14.64 -13.18 7.82
C LEU A 75 15.99 -13.31 8.55
N ASN A 76 16.69 -14.41 8.37
CA ASN A 76 18.04 -14.58 8.91
C ASN A 76 19.05 -13.67 8.18
N TYR A 77 18.89 -13.47 6.88
CA TYR A 77 19.70 -12.51 6.13
C TYR A 77 19.53 -11.08 6.68
N PHE A 78 18.29 -10.66 6.97
CA PHE A 78 18.03 -9.41 7.70
C PHE A 78 18.73 -9.38 9.06
N LYS A 79 18.59 -10.46 9.86
CA LYS A 79 19.18 -10.53 11.19
C LYS A 79 20.71 -10.35 11.17
N TYR A 80 21.39 -11.06 10.26
CA TYR A 80 22.86 -11.05 10.23
C TYR A 80 23.45 -9.86 9.49
N CYS A 81 22.82 -9.41 8.41
CA CYS A 81 23.37 -8.34 7.58
C CYS A 81 22.93 -6.94 8.00
N PHE A 82 21.80 -6.80 8.70
CA PHE A 82 21.29 -5.49 9.11
C PHE A 82 21.14 -5.37 10.64
N LEU A 83 20.34 -6.23 11.27
CA LEU A 83 20.02 -6.08 12.68
C LEU A 83 21.28 -6.15 13.57
N LYS A 84 22.16 -7.13 13.37
CA LYS A 84 23.43 -7.23 14.13
C LYS A 84 24.34 -6.02 13.88
N ALA A 85 24.32 -5.44 12.69
CA ALA A 85 25.11 -4.24 12.40
C ALA A 85 24.57 -2.98 13.08
N THR A 86 23.37 -3.01 13.65
CA THR A 86 22.81 -1.91 14.45
C THR A 86 23.28 -1.92 15.92
N GLU A 87 23.99 -2.95 16.34
CA GLU A 87 24.46 -3.16 17.73
C GLU A 87 23.32 -3.24 18.77
N LEU A 88 22.08 -3.44 18.33
CA LEU A 88 20.95 -3.64 19.23
C LEU A 88 21.03 -5.03 19.89
N ASP A 89 21.00 -5.05 21.21
CA ASP A 89 20.91 -6.32 21.96
C ASP A 89 19.52 -6.97 21.79
N PHE A 90 19.53 -8.27 21.47
CA PHE A 90 18.31 -9.07 21.35
C PHE A 90 18.56 -10.54 21.74
N HIS A 91 17.49 -11.22 22.12
CA HIS A 91 17.52 -12.63 22.51
C HIS A 91 17.30 -13.52 21.28
N GLU A 92 18.35 -14.16 20.81
CA GLU A 92 18.40 -14.99 19.58
C GLU A 92 17.24 -16.00 19.51
N LEU A 93 17.03 -16.81 20.57
CA LEU A 93 16.01 -17.87 20.55
C LEU A 93 14.58 -17.33 20.50
N LYS A 94 14.30 -16.20 21.20
CA LYS A 94 12.97 -15.57 21.15
C LYS A 94 12.69 -14.99 19.77
N LEU A 95 13.69 -14.35 19.16
CA LEU A 95 13.57 -13.82 17.79
C LEU A 95 13.36 -14.96 16.80
N GLN A 96 14.14 -16.03 16.90
CA GLN A 96 14.03 -17.18 16.00
C GLN A 96 12.67 -17.89 16.13
N ALA A 97 12.10 -17.96 17.35
CA ALA A 97 10.75 -18.50 17.53
C ALA A 97 9.69 -17.64 16.82
N ASN A 98 9.80 -16.31 16.92
CA ASN A 98 8.88 -15.40 16.21
C ASN A 98 9.08 -15.44 14.68
N PHE A 99 10.32 -15.61 14.19
CA PHE A 99 10.58 -15.80 12.76
C PHE A 99 9.90 -17.06 12.21
N ARG A 100 9.92 -18.18 12.95
CA ARG A 100 9.22 -19.40 12.55
C ARG A 100 7.69 -19.20 12.51
N MET A 101 7.12 -18.54 13.52
CA MET A 101 5.69 -18.20 13.52
C MET A 101 5.34 -17.34 12.31
N PHE A 102 6.12 -16.31 12.07
CA PHE A 102 5.92 -15.40 10.95
C PHE A 102 6.05 -16.10 9.59
N ALA A 103 7.06 -16.97 9.41
CA ALA A 103 7.23 -17.76 8.19
C ALA A 103 6.03 -18.67 7.94
N LYS A 104 5.54 -19.35 8.98
CA LYS A 104 4.33 -20.20 8.90
C LYS A 104 3.08 -19.38 8.49
N ASP A 105 2.91 -18.20 9.07
CA ASP A 105 1.77 -17.34 8.73
C ASP A 105 1.83 -16.83 7.28
N LEU A 106 3.00 -16.43 6.79
CA LEU A 106 3.18 -16.01 5.41
C LEU A 106 2.90 -17.14 4.41
N THR A 107 3.29 -18.37 4.75
CA THR A 107 3.12 -19.54 3.89
C THR A 107 1.76 -20.24 4.04
N SER A 108 0.92 -19.80 4.98
CA SER A 108 -0.47 -20.28 5.11
C SER A 108 -1.40 -19.74 4.01
N GLU A 109 -0.94 -18.76 3.23
CA GLU A 109 -1.70 -18.21 2.12
C GLU A 109 -1.74 -19.14 0.91
N LYS A 110 -2.75 -18.91 0.05
CA LYS A 110 -2.89 -19.65 -1.20
C LYS A 110 -1.70 -19.38 -2.12
N MET A 111 -0.99 -20.45 -2.51
CA MET A 111 0.23 -20.42 -3.31
C MET A 111 -0.08 -20.81 -4.76
N ASP A 112 -0.97 -20.10 -5.45
CA ASP A 112 -1.41 -20.43 -6.80
C ASP A 112 -1.10 -19.36 -7.85
N ALA A 113 -0.42 -18.30 -7.45
CA ALA A 113 0.01 -17.23 -8.33
C ALA A 113 1.47 -17.40 -8.78
N PHE A 114 1.81 -16.81 -9.91
CA PHE A 114 3.19 -16.55 -10.26
C PHE A 114 3.68 -15.35 -9.47
N LEU A 115 4.54 -15.58 -8.50
CA LEU A 115 5.23 -14.55 -7.73
C LEU A 115 6.40 -14.05 -8.57
N TYR A 116 6.34 -12.79 -9.01
CA TYR A 116 7.34 -12.16 -9.85
C TYR A 116 8.68 -11.96 -9.11
N ARG A 117 8.62 -11.67 -7.82
CA ARG A 117 9.70 -11.41 -6.88
C ARG A 117 10.35 -10.02 -7.03
N ASP A 118 10.79 -9.64 -8.21
CA ASP A 118 11.42 -8.35 -8.47
C ASP A 118 10.49 -7.37 -9.19
N PHE A 119 9.22 -7.36 -8.80
CA PHE A 119 8.21 -6.44 -9.32
C PHE A 119 8.50 -5.02 -8.82
N GLN A 120 9.15 -4.25 -9.65
CA GLN A 120 9.57 -2.87 -9.39
C GLN A 120 9.52 -2.04 -10.68
N ALA A 121 9.40 -0.71 -10.54
CA ALA A 121 9.18 0.19 -11.68
C ALA A 121 10.29 0.12 -12.77
N ARG A 122 11.50 -0.32 -12.43
CA ARG A 122 12.60 -0.52 -13.40
C ARG A 122 12.36 -1.71 -14.33
N ASN A 123 11.62 -2.71 -13.87
CA ASN A 123 11.34 -3.96 -14.58
C ASN A 123 9.99 -3.90 -15.30
N ILE A 124 9.45 -2.70 -15.49
CA ILE A 124 8.19 -2.46 -16.19
C ILE A 124 8.46 -1.48 -17.31
N MET A 125 8.35 -1.95 -18.55
CA MET A 125 8.46 -1.12 -19.75
C MET A 125 7.08 -0.60 -20.14
N LEU A 126 7.03 0.55 -20.78
CA LEU A 126 5.80 1.15 -21.27
C LEU A 126 5.83 1.14 -22.80
N ASP A 127 4.80 0.56 -23.41
CA ASP A 127 4.63 0.67 -24.86
C ASP A 127 4.21 2.11 -25.28
N ALA A 128 4.07 2.34 -26.58
CA ALA A 128 3.69 3.66 -27.13
C ALA A 128 2.35 4.19 -26.60
N ASN A 129 1.48 3.33 -26.06
CA ASN A 129 0.16 3.67 -25.47
C ASN A 129 0.22 3.79 -23.94
N GLY A 130 1.41 3.66 -23.34
CA GLY A 130 1.58 3.64 -21.89
C GLY A 130 1.07 2.36 -21.22
N LYS A 131 0.90 1.25 -21.98
CA LYS A 131 0.54 -0.04 -21.42
C LYS A 131 1.78 -0.70 -20.82
N PRO A 132 1.70 -1.22 -19.57
CA PRO A 132 2.85 -1.86 -18.94
C PRO A 132 3.16 -3.22 -19.58
N GLN A 133 4.46 -3.46 -19.76
CA GLN A 133 5.06 -4.71 -20.21
C GLN A 133 6.11 -5.13 -19.17
N PHE A 134 6.10 -6.40 -18.79
CA PHE A 134 6.90 -6.89 -17.67
C PHE A 134 8.14 -7.63 -18.15
N ILE A 135 9.32 -7.30 -17.60
CA ILE A 135 10.63 -7.89 -17.93
C ILE A 135 11.33 -8.32 -16.63
N ASP A 136 12.40 -9.11 -16.76
CA ASP A 136 13.26 -9.50 -15.62
C ASP A 136 12.53 -10.36 -14.56
N PHE A 137 11.68 -11.27 -15.03
CA PHE A 137 10.87 -12.17 -14.17
C PHE A 137 11.44 -13.58 -14.01
N GLN A 138 12.67 -13.84 -14.48
CA GLN A 138 13.33 -15.15 -14.38
C GLN A 138 13.60 -15.61 -12.94
N GLY A 139 13.57 -14.72 -11.97
CA GLY A 139 13.61 -15.05 -10.54
C GLY A 139 12.27 -15.45 -9.94
N GLY A 140 11.23 -15.48 -10.78
CA GLY A 140 9.85 -15.78 -10.36
C GLY A 140 9.67 -17.25 -9.97
N ARG A 141 8.60 -17.51 -9.24
CA ARG A 141 8.25 -18.83 -8.70
C ARG A 141 6.77 -18.90 -8.36
N LYS A 142 6.30 -20.05 -7.95
CA LYS A 142 4.97 -20.20 -7.39
C LYS A 142 4.89 -19.50 -6.01
N GLY A 143 3.84 -18.72 -5.76
CA GLY A 143 3.72 -18.04 -4.47
C GLY A 143 2.43 -17.25 -4.30
N PRO A 144 2.31 -16.49 -3.22
CA PRO A 144 1.15 -15.67 -2.92
C PRO A 144 1.17 -14.36 -3.71
N TYR A 145 0.02 -13.92 -4.17
CA TYR A 145 -0.14 -12.69 -4.94
C TYR A 145 0.12 -11.40 -4.14
N TYR A 146 0.17 -11.45 -2.82
CA TYR A 146 0.44 -10.27 -1.96
C TYR A 146 1.86 -9.73 -2.07
N TYR A 147 2.83 -10.61 -2.31
CA TYR A 147 4.25 -10.28 -2.23
C TYR A 147 4.66 -9.17 -3.21
N ASP A 148 4.26 -9.30 -4.47
CA ASP A 148 4.66 -8.35 -5.52
C ASP A 148 4.02 -6.96 -5.30
N LEU A 149 2.75 -6.94 -4.84
CA LEU A 149 2.09 -5.70 -4.45
C LEU A 149 2.83 -5.00 -3.31
N ALA A 150 3.23 -5.75 -2.27
CA ALA A 150 4.03 -5.23 -1.18
C ALA A 150 5.40 -4.70 -1.68
N SER A 151 6.07 -5.46 -2.54
CA SER A 151 7.37 -5.09 -3.12
C SER A 151 7.29 -3.78 -3.89
N PHE A 152 6.26 -3.59 -4.71
CA PHE A 152 6.09 -2.41 -5.54
C PHE A 152 5.71 -1.17 -4.72
N LEU A 153 4.68 -1.30 -3.88
CA LEU A 153 4.12 -0.14 -3.19
C LEU A 153 4.94 0.36 -1.98
N TRP A 154 5.79 -0.49 -1.41
CA TRP A 154 6.69 -0.11 -0.30
C TRP A 154 8.15 0.02 -0.71
N GLN A 155 8.42 0.14 -2.01
CA GLN A 155 9.76 0.45 -2.51
C GLN A 155 10.22 1.79 -1.94
N ALA A 156 11.33 1.78 -1.18
CA ALA A 156 11.84 2.94 -0.47
C ALA A 156 12.11 4.15 -1.38
N SER A 157 12.71 3.90 -2.54
CA SER A 157 13.07 4.95 -3.52
C SER A 157 11.88 5.61 -4.21
N ALA A 158 10.71 4.96 -4.22
CA ALA A 158 9.51 5.49 -4.87
C ALA A 158 8.83 6.60 -4.05
N LYS A 159 8.94 6.55 -2.70
CA LYS A 159 8.33 7.53 -1.79
C LYS A 159 6.84 7.75 -2.03
N TYR A 160 6.10 6.68 -2.39
CA TYR A 160 4.66 6.80 -2.62
C TYR A 160 3.94 7.35 -1.39
N PRO A 161 3.15 8.47 -1.52
CA PRO A 161 2.35 8.99 -0.43
C PRO A 161 1.35 7.96 0.07
N PHE A 162 0.98 8.00 1.34
CA PHE A 162 0.03 7.07 1.94
C PHE A 162 -1.29 7.01 1.15
N LYS A 163 -1.87 8.16 0.79
CA LYS A 163 -3.11 8.23 0.01
C LYS A 163 -3.00 7.48 -1.32
N LEU A 164 -1.97 7.77 -2.12
CA LEU A 164 -1.75 7.10 -3.40
C LEU A 164 -1.52 5.59 -3.22
N ARG A 165 -0.73 5.20 -2.20
CA ARG A 165 -0.48 3.79 -1.88
C ARG A 165 -1.78 3.05 -1.56
N ARG A 166 -2.64 3.65 -0.74
CA ARG A 166 -3.97 3.10 -0.40
C ARG A 166 -4.86 2.96 -1.64
N GLU A 167 -4.95 3.98 -2.47
CA GLU A 167 -5.70 3.92 -3.74
C GLU A 167 -5.22 2.76 -4.61
N LEU A 168 -3.90 2.63 -4.80
CA LEU A 168 -3.31 1.55 -5.61
C LEU A 168 -3.56 0.15 -5.01
N VAL A 169 -3.57 0.01 -3.69
CA VAL A 169 -3.97 -1.25 -3.02
C VAL A 169 -5.40 -1.63 -3.39
N PHE A 170 -6.33 -0.67 -3.39
CA PHE A 170 -7.73 -0.93 -3.75
C PHE A 170 -7.92 -1.16 -5.24
N GLU A 171 -7.16 -0.50 -6.11
CA GLU A 171 -7.14 -0.80 -7.55
C GLU A 171 -6.70 -2.25 -7.82
N TYR A 172 -5.64 -2.69 -7.12
CA TYR A 172 -5.20 -4.09 -7.19
C TYR A 172 -6.28 -5.04 -6.70
N TYR A 173 -6.85 -4.79 -5.52
CA TYR A 173 -7.90 -5.61 -4.92
C TYR A 173 -9.12 -5.74 -5.84
N ASN A 174 -9.55 -4.65 -6.46
CA ASN A 174 -10.68 -4.67 -7.39
C ASN A 174 -10.33 -5.41 -8.69
N SER A 175 -9.13 -5.24 -9.23
CA SER A 175 -8.67 -6.01 -10.39
C SER A 175 -8.57 -7.51 -10.09
N LEU A 176 -8.07 -7.87 -8.90
CA LEU A 176 -7.89 -9.26 -8.48
C LEU A 176 -9.20 -10.07 -8.49
N LYS A 177 -10.35 -9.43 -8.19
CA LYS A 177 -11.68 -10.05 -8.22
C LYS A 177 -12.07 -10.65 -9.58
N HIS A 178 -11.50 -10.15 -10.66
CA HIS A 178 -11.77 -10.69 -12.01
C HIS A 178 -11.06 -12.01 -12.28
N PHE A 179 -10.14 -12.42 -11.43
CA PHE A 179 -9.28 -13.59 -11.65
C PHE A 179 -9.45 -14.68 -10.61
N THR A 180 -9.83 -14.33 -9.37
CA THR A 180 -10.00 -15.29 -8.27
C THR A 180 -10.99 -14.76 -7.24
N GLU A 181 -11.47 -15.65 -6.38
CA GLU A 181 -12.16 -15.25 -5.17
C GLU A 181 -11.20 -14.51 -4.23
N VAL A 182 -11.64 -13.41 -3.69
CA VAL A 182 -10.83 -12.57 -2.78
C VAL A 182 -11.47 -12.51 -1.40
N PRO A 183 -10.68 -12.48 -0.33
CA PRO A 183 -11.19 -12.29 1.03
C PRO A 183 -11.79 -10.89 1.19
N SER A 184 -12.44 -10.62 2.33
CA SER A 184 -12.90 -9.27 2.67
C SER A 184 -11.74 -8.26 2.58
N LYS A 185 -12.04 -6.99 2.28
CA LYS A 185 -11.03 -5.92 2.19
C LYS A 185 -10.14 -5.84 3.44
N ARG A 186 -10.76 -5.94 4.63
CA ARG A 186 -10.04 -5.95 5.92
C ARG A 186 -9.04 -7.10 5.99
N HIS A 187 -9.48 -8.31 5.70
CA HIS A 187 -8.61 -9.48 5.71
C HIS A 187 -7.48 -9.33 4.69
N PHE A 188 -7.80 -8.87 3.47
CA PHE A 188 -6.81 -8.62 2.43
C PHE A 188 -5.73 -7.64 2.89
N VAL A 189 -6.11 -6.48 3.47
CA VAL A 189 -5.15 -5.46 3.95
C VAL A 189 -4.32 -5.99 5.10
N ASN A 190 -4.91 -6.71 6.06
CA ASN A 190 -4.16 -7.32 7.16
C ASN A 190 -3.12 -8.33 6.65
N ARG A 191 -3.53 -9.19 5.69
CA ARG A 191 -2.59 -10.15 5.07
C ARG A 191 -1.51 -9.44 4.28
N LEU A 192 -1.86 -8.44 3.47
CA LEU A 192 -0.90 -7.62 2.75
C LEU A 192 0.13 -6.99 3.70
N SER A 193 -0.29 -6.52 4.88
CA SER A 193 0.61 -5.91 5.87
C SER A 193 1.68 -6.88 6.37
N LEU A 194 1.39 -8.18 6.47
CA LEU A 194 2.40 -9.20 6.79
C LEU A 194 3.47 -9.29 5.68
N PHE A 195 3.04 -9.31 4.42
CA PHE A 195 3.97 -9.31 3.29
C PHE A 195 4.77 -8.00 3.17
N VAL A 196 4.16 -6.87 3.53
CA VAL A 196 4.87 -5.58 3.62
C VAL A 196 5.95 -5.64 4.68
N LEU A 197 5.66 -6.12 5.90
CA LEU A 197 6.65 -6.29 6.95
C LEU A 197 7.78 -7.22 6.49
N PHE A 198 7.43 -8.38 5.94
CA PHE A 198 8.43 -9.32 5.42
C PHE A 198 9.34 -8.68 4.37
N ARG A 199 8.74 -7.99 3.38
CA ARG A 199 9.51 -7.36 2.31
C ARG A 199 10.42 -6.24 2.81
N LEU A 200 9.98 -5.46 3.80
CA LEU A 200 10.81 -4.43 4.43
C LEU A 200 12.01 -5.03 5.16
N LEU A 201 11.83 -6.13 5.88
CA LEU A 201 12.95 -6.82 6.52
C LEU A 201 13.93 -7.40 5.48
N GLN A 202 13.41 -8.01 4.42
CA GLN A 202 14.23 -8.56 3.33
C GLN A 202 15.08 -7.47 2.66
N VAL A 203 14.50 -6.31 2.31
CA VAL A 203 15.25 -5.21 1.68
C VAL A 203 16.25 -4.57 2.64
N LEU A 204 15.94 -4.45 3.93
CA LEU A 204 16.88 -3.98 4.94
C LEU A 204 18.09 -4.93 5.06
N GLY A 205 17.87 -6.26 4.99
CA GLY A 205 18.96 -7.22 4.90
C GLY A 205 19.88 -6.96 3.71
N ALA A 206 19.30 -6.76 2.52
CA ALA A 206 20.06 -6.43 1.32
C ALA A 206 20.78 -5.07 1.43
N TYR A 207 20.13 -4.06 2.01
CA TYR A 207 20.75 -2.75 2.24
C TYR A 207 21.87 -2.80 3.27
N GLY A 208 21.73 -3.63 4.31
CA GLY A 208 22.80 -3.91 5.27
C GLY A 208 24.01 -4.51 4.59
N PHE A 209 23.81 -5.61 3.86
CA PHE A 209 24.93 -6.27 3.17
C PHE A 209 25.60 -5.33 2.15
N ARG A 210 24.82 -4.80 1.19
CA ARG A 210 25.39 -3.99 0.11
C ARG A 210 25.81 -2.58 0.55
N GLY A 211 25.14 -2.01 1.58
CA GLY A 211 25.48 -0.69 2.12
C GLY A 211 26.61 -0.73 3.11
N TYR A 212 26.50 -1.53 4.18
CA TYR A 212 27.50 -1.52 5.24
C TYR A 212 28.76 -2.35 4.89
N PHE A 213 28.60 -3.54 4.27
CA PHE A 213 29.73 -4.40 3.95
C PHE A 213 30.36 -4.07 2.58
N GLU A 214 29.55 -3.91 1.51
CA GLU A 214 30.06 -3.54 0.18
C GLU A 214 30.24 -2.04 0.00
N ARG A 215 29.82 -1.20 0.95
CA ARG A 215 29.93 0.26 0.97
C ARG A 215 29.32 0.96 -0.24
N LYS A 216 28.27 0.38 -0.83
CA LYS A 216 27.55 0.98 -1.97
C LYS A 216 26.60 2.07 -1.48
N LYS A 217 26.92 3.32 -1.78
CA LYS A 217 26.26 4.54 -1.28
C LYS A 217 24.72 4.51 -1.50
N HIS A 218 24.25 4.12 -2.67
CA HIS A 218 22.82 4.13 -2.99
C HIS A 218 21.98 3.17 -2.12
N PHE A 219 22.59 2.09 -1.59
CA PHE A 219 21.93 1.24 -0.62
C PHE A 219 21.88 1.89 0.77
N ILE A 220 22.95 2.58 1.17
CA ILE A 220 22.97 3.35 2.42
C ILE A 220 21.89 4.44 2.38
N ASP A 221 21.81 5.19 1.28
CA ASP A 221 20.80 6.24 1.08
C ASP A 221 19.36 5.71 1.05
N SER A 222 19.17 4.41 0.81
CA SER A 222 17.86 3.75 0.83
C SER A 222 17.42 3.28 2.22
N ILE A 223 18.32 3.23 3.21
CA ILE A 223 18.00 2.79 4.59
C ILE A 223 17.00 3.74 5.26
N PRO A 224 17.20 5.09 5.27
CA PRO A 224 16.28 5.99 5.95
C PRO A 224 14.83 5.86 5.49
N PRO A 225 14.49 5.90 4.19
CA PRO A 225 13.11 5.72 3.76
C PRO A 225 12.57 4.30 4.02
N ALA A 226 13.41 3.27 4.06
CA ALA A 226 12.99 1.91 4.45
C ALA A 226 12.65 1.83 5.94
N ILE A 227 13.46 2.43 6.82
CA ILE A 227 13.17 2.55 8.26
C ILE A 227 11.87 3.31 8.48
N GLN A 228 11.63 4.35 7.69
CA GLN A 228 10.39 5.10 7.76
C GLN A 228 9.17 4.23 7.41
N ASN A 229 9.22 3.51 6.29
CA ASN A 229 8.18 2.56 5.91
C ASN A 229 7.98 1.48 7.00
N LEU A 230 9.06 1.03 7.64
CA LEU A 230 8.99 0.06 8.73
C LEU A 230 8.27 0.63 9.96
N ARG A 231 8.57 1.86 10.38
CA ARG A 231 7.86 2.55 11.48
C ARG A 231 6.36 2.65 11.21
N ASP A 232 6.01 3.00 9.98
CA ASP A 232 4.61 3.11 9.54
C ASP A 232 3.87 1.77 9.71
N VAL A 233 4.47 0.69 9.23
CA VAL A 233 3.87 -0.65 9.31
C VAL A 233 3.81 -1.14 10.75
N LEU A 234 4.85 -0.93 11.56
CA LEU A 234 4.87 -1.33 12.96
C LEU A 234 3.81 -0.60 13.81
N SER A 235 3.31 0.56 13.34
CA SER A 235 2.23 1.29 14.02
C SER A 235 0.90 0.52 14.04
N LEU A 236 0.70 -0.47 13.16
CA LEU A 236 -0.47 -1.35 13.14
C LEU A 236 -0.57 -2.25 14.38
N GLY A 237 0.55 -2.50 15.06
CA GLY A 237 0.59 -3.14 16.36
C GLY A 237 0.32 -4.65 16.35
N GLU A 238 0.11 -5.20 17.56
CA GLU A 238 0.04 -6.65 17.79
C GLU A 238 -1.22 -7.31 17.23
N LYS A 239 -2.29 -6.56 16.99
CA LYS A 239 -3.50 -7.09 16.34
C LYS A 239 -3.25 -7.59 14.92
N VAL A 240 -2.31 -6.97 14.21
CA VAL A 240 -1.92 -7.36 12.86
C VAL A 240 -0.68 -8.26 12.89
N PHE A 241 0.24 -8.03 13.82
CA PHE A 241 1.50 -8.74 13.95
C PHE A 241 1.60 -9.47 15.30
N PRO A 242 1.07 -10.70 15.41
CA PRO A 242 1.05 -11.44 16.69
C PRO A 242 2.41 -12.05 17.04
N TYR A 243 3.47 -11.26 16.91
CA TYR A 243 4.88 -11.64 17.17
C TYR A 243 5.50 -10.67 18.19
N PRO A 244 5.09 -10.72 19.46
CA PRO A 244 5.34 -9.62 20.41
C PRO A 244 6.83 -9.31 20.60
N TYR A 245 7.69 -10.34 20.67
CA TYR A 245 9.12 -10.10 20.82
C TYR A 245 9.73 -9.44 19.58
N MET A 246 9.40 -9.96 18.39
CA MET A 246 9.89 -9.37 17.13
C MET A 246 9.39 -7.95 16.96
N LEU A 247 8.11 -7.69 17.25
CA LEU A 247 7.52 -6.36 17.14
C LEU A 247 8.20 -5.34 18.07
N ASP A 248 8.41 -5.69 19.35
CA ASP A 248 9.13 -4.85 20.31
C ASP A 248 10.56 -4.58 19.85
N MET A 249 11.28 -5.63 19.48
CA MET A 249 12.66 -5.51 18.99
C MET A 249 12.76 -4.60 17.75
N LEU A 250 11.88 -4.76 16.77
CA LEU A 250 11.85 -3.90 15.58
C LEU A 250 11.52 -2.45 15.92
N LYS A 251 10.58 -2.19 16.86
CA LYS A 251 10.30 -0.84 17.35
C LYS A 251 11.55 -0.22 17.99
N ARG A 252 12.22 -0.92 18.90
CA ARG A 252 13.46 -0.46 19.51
C ARG A 252 14.56 -0.20 18.47
N MET A 253 14.74 -1.10 17.50
CA MET A 253 15.69 -0.93 16.40
C MET A 253 15.44 0.37 15.64
N THR A 254 14.20 0.65 15.26
CA THR A 254 13.89 1.88 14.49
C THR A 254 14.08 3.17 15.30
N GLN A 255 14.19 3.10 16.62
CA GLN A 255 14.39 4.25 17.53
C GLN A 255 15.86 4.47 17.91
N LEU A 256 16.78 3.65 17.41
CA LEU A 256 18.21 3.83 17.70
C LEU A 256 18.72 5.22 17.28
N PRO A 257 19.72 5.78 17.99
CA PRO A 257 20.25 7.12 17.71
C PRO A 257 20.66 7.34 16.25
N GLN A 258 21.20 6.31 15.61
CA GLN A 258 21.58 6.34 14.19
C GLN A 258 20.40 6.55 13.21
N PHE A 259 19.17 6.31 13.67
CA PHE A 259 17.93 6.54 12.91
C PHE A 259 17.09 7.72 13.47
N ALA A 260 17.57 8.40 14.50
CA ALA A 260 16.84 9.50 15.16
C ALA A 260 16.62 10.72 14.24
N HIS A 261 17.54 10.96 13.30
CA HIS A 261 17.45 12.06 12.32
C HIS A 261 16.46 11.79 11.18
N ILE A 262 15.96 10.56 11.07
CA ILE A 262 14.91 10.21 10.12
C ILE A 262 13.62 10.84 10.64
N GLU A 263 13.15 11.88 9.96
CA GLU A 263 11.94 12.62 10.35
C GLU A 263 10.79 11.67 10.65
N GLN A 264 10.12 11.93 11.78
CA GLN A 264 8.89 11.21 12.10
C GLN A 264 7.77 11.76 11.19
N PRO A 265 7.17 10.97 10.32
CA PRO A 265 6.14 11.47 9.39
C PRO A 265 4.87 11.96 10.07
N ALA A 266 4.67 11.59 11.34
CA ALA A 266 3.45 11.92 12.07
C ALA A 266 3.16 13.42 12.19
N LYS A 267 4.19 14.29 12.26
CA LYS A 267 3.98 15.76 12.29
C LYS A 267 3.73 16.33 10.89
N ASN A 268 4.44 15.85 9.87
CA ASN A 268 4.30 16.36 8.51
C ASN A 268 3.11 15.75 7.74
N ARG A 269 2.58 14.60 8.15
CA ARG A 269 1.38 14.01 7.55
C ARG A 269 0.12 14.81 7.86
N THR A 270 -0.04 15.29 9.08
CA THR A 270 -1.17 16.16 9.45
C THR A 270 -1.05 17.56 8.84
N ASP A 271 0.14 18.12 8.76
CA ASP A 271 0.36 19.43 8.18
C ASP A 271 0.37 19.38 6.63
N GLY A 272 0.93 18.34 6.02
CA GLY A 272 0.84 18.07 4.58
C GLY A 272 -0.59 17.75 4.15
N TYR A 273 -1.38 17.10 4.98
CA TYR A 273 -2.81 16.85 4.74
C TYR A 273 -3.63 18.14 4.81
N LYS A 274 -3.35 19.01 5.80
CA LYS A 274 -4.00 20.32 5.92
C LYS A 274 -3.63 21.28 4.80
N VAL A 275 -2.39 21.24 4.32
CA VAL A 275 -1.93 22.06 3.18
C VAL A 275 -2.52 21.51 1.87
N ALA A 276 -2.56 20.20 1.67
CA ALA A 276 -3.20 19.59 0.50
C ALA A 276 -4.72 19.79 0.49
N GLU A 277 -5.39 19.74 1.65
CA GLU A 277 -6.81 20.09 1.74
C GLU A 277 -7.06 21.58 1.44
N LYS A 278 -6.25 22.48 1.96
CA LYS A 278 -6.37 23.89 1.66
C LYS A 278 -6.13 24.23 0.19
N ASP A 279 -5.15 23.56 -0.44
CA ASP A 279 -4.81 23.81 -1.83
C ASP A 279 -5.81 23.13 -2.79
N VAL A 280 -6.32 21.95 -2.46
CA VAL A 280 -7.37 21.27 -3.25
C VAL A 280 -8.71 22.00 -3.13
N TYR A 281 -9.03 22.56 -1.96
CA TYR A 281 -10.26 23.33 -1.77
C TYR A 281 -10.18 24.76 -2.33
N LYS A 282 -9.00 25.35 -2.47
CA LYS A 282 -8.86 26.72 -2.99
C LYS A 282 -8.86 26.84 -4.51
N GLU A 283 -8.63 25.75 -5.23
CA GLU A 283 -8.60 25.75 -6.71
C GLU A 283 -9.76 24.98 -7.35
N ASN A 284 -10.73 24.51 -6.58
CA ASN A 284 -11.92 23.92 -7.14
C ASN A 284 -12.88 25.05 -7.54
N PRO A 285 -13.17 25.24 -8.85
CA PRO A 285 -14.12 26.27 -9.32
C PRO A 285 -15.52 26.15 -8.71
N LEU A 286 -15.77 25.07 -7.93
CA LEU A 286 -17.02 24.83 -7.22
C LEU A 286 -17.04 25.39 -5.78
N ASP A 287 -15.92 25.97 -5.28
CA ASP A 287 -15.81 26.55 -3.93
C ASP A 287 -16.13 28.04 -3.85
N GLY A 288 -16.60 28.64 -4.93
CA GLY A 288 -17.26 29.93 -4.87
C GLY A 288 -18.57 29.83 -4.09
N PRO A 289 -19.16 30.96 -3.61
CA PRO A 289 -20.51 30.94 -3.09
C PRO A 289 -21.37 30.24 -4.12
N ALA A 290 -21.92 29.07 -3.76
CA ALA A 290 -22.56 28.15 -4.67
C ALA A 290 -23.80 28.82 -5.24
N THR A 291 -23.67 29.47 -6.38
CA THR A 291 -24.78 29.79 -7.26
C THR A 291 -25.20 28.50 -7.93
N PHE A 292 -26.15 27.82 -7.31
CA PHE A 292 -26.70 26.59 -7.86
C PHE A 292 -27.63 26.96 -9.00
N SER A 293 -27.24 26.66 -10.22
CA SER A 293 -28.20 26.52 -11.29
C SER A 293 -28.93 25.19 -11.16
N LYS A 294 -30.23 25.20 -11.37
CA LYS A 294 -31.02 23.99 -11.50
C LYS A 294 -30.39 23.12 -12.60
N TYR A 295 -30.15 21.83 -12.36
CA TYR A 295 -29.67 20.95 -13.41
C TYR A 295 -30.66 20.95 -14.58
N ASP A 296 -30.20 21.33 -15.73
CA ASP A 296 -31.01 21.47 -16.95
C ASP A 296 -31.04 20.21 -17.83
N GLY A 297 -30.51 19.09 -17.31
CA GLY A 297 -30.37 17.83 -18.03
C GLY A 297 -29.19 17.80 -19.00
N LYS A 298 -28.33 18.82 -19.00
CA LYS A 298 -27.16 18.93 -19.88
C LYS A 298 -25.88 18.99 -19.03
N GLY A 299 -24.97 18.12 -19.31
CA GLY A 299 -23.69 18.05 -18.61
C GLY A 299 -23.59 16.87 -17.60
N PRO A 300 -22.44 16.68 -16.94
CA PRO A 300 -22.25 15.60 -15.99
C PRO A 300 -23.12 15.80 -14.75
N LEU A 301 -23.68 14.71 -14.24
CA LEU A 301 -24.37 14.69 -12.96
C LEU A 301 -23.40 15.05 -11.83
N VAL A 302 -23.81 15.96 -10.95
CA VAL A 302 -23.02 16.36 -9.78
C VAL A 302 -23.66 15.79 -8.52
N VAL A 303 -22.99 14.86 -7.87
CA VAL A 303 -23.37 14.34 -6.56
C VAL A 303 -22.60 15.08 -5.47
N ARG A 304 -23.32 15.65 -4.50
CA ARG A 304 -22.73 16.35 -3.37
C ARG A 304 -22.95 15.57 -2.09
N VAL A 305 -21.87 15.32 -1.37
CA VAL A 305 -21.90 14.61 -0.09
C VAL A 305 -21.51 15.59 1.02
N PHE A 306 -22.40 15.75 2.00
CA PHE A 306 -22.18 16.60 3.17
C PHE A 306 -22.09 15.74 4.42
N SER A 307 -21.07 15.96 5.24
CA SER A 307 -21.01 15.45 6.60
C SER A 307 -21.36 16.58 7.57
N PHE A 308 -22.30 16.33 8.47
CA PHE A 308 -22.74 17.34 9.41
C PHE A 308 -23.08 16.75 10.79
N SER A 309 -23.01 17.60 11.83
CA SER A 309 -23.44 17.22 13.16
C SER A 309 -24.95 17.46 13.31
N PHE A 310 -25.70 16.44 13.74
CA PHE A 310 -27.12 16.54 14.04
C PHE A 310 -27.46 17.65 15.07
N LYS A 311 -26.50 18.02 15.91
CA LYS A 311 -26.65 19.15 16.86
C LYS A 311 -26.79 20.50 16.16
N ASN A 312 -26.27 20.62 14.95
CA ASN A 312 -26.30 21.86 14.14
C ASN A 312 -27.45 21.89 13.15
N GLY A 313 -28.31 20.86 13.15
CA GLY A 313 -29.41 20.70 12.18
C GLY A 313 -28.94 20.10 10.85
N ILE A 314 -29.91 19.79 9.99
CA ILE A 314 -29.67 19.32 8.64
C ILE A 314 -29.26 20.53 7.78
N PRO A 315 -28.17 20.44 6.98
CA PRO A 315 -27.78 21.52 6.07
C PRO A 315 -28.92 21.90 5.12
N GLU A 316 -29.08 23.17 4.87
CA GLU A 316 -30.12 23.69 3.96
C GLU A 316 -29.78 23.29 2.52
N ASP A 317 -30.76 22.77 1.79
CA ASP A 317 -30.60 22.48 0.37
C ASP A 317 -30.62 23.79 -0.43
N THR A 318 -29.46 24.27 -0.78
CA THR A 318 -29.28 25.48 -1.57
C THR A 318 -29.44 25.26 -3.08
N SER A 319 -29.66 24.02 -3.54
CA SER A 319 -29.84 23.69 -4.96
C SER A 319 -31.20 24.13 -5.50
N GLY A 320 -32.21 24.28 -4.62
CA GLY A 320 -33.59 24.58 -4.98
C GLY A 320 -34.31 23.39 -5.65
N ASN A 321 -33.68 22.22 -5.73
CA ASN A 321 -34.26 21.04 -6.38
C ASN A 321 -35.11 20.20 -5.41
N GLY A 322 -34.97 20.41 -4.10
CA GLY A 322 -35.75 19.74 -3.06
C GLY A 322 -35.52 18.22 -2.99
N GLY A 323 -34.33 17.76 -3.35
CA GLY A 323 -34.00 16.35 -3.42
C GLY A 323 -32.75 15.99 -2.61
N GLY A 324 -32.54 14.70 -2.40
CA GLY A 324 -31.37 14.16 -1.72
C GLY A 324 -31.74 13.22 -0.60
N TYR A 325 -30.72 12.60 -0.03
CA TYR A 325 -30.85 11.66 1.07
C TYR A 325 -30.17 12.20 2.32
N VAL A 326 -30.76 11.95 3.48
CA VAL A 326 -30.16 12.21 4.77
C VAL A 326 -30.05 10.88 5.50
N PHE A 327 -28.85 10.51 5.85
CA PHE A 327 -28.54 9.25 6.55
C PHE A 327 -28.06 9.53 7.97
N ASP A 328 -28.65 8.84 8.94
CA ASP A 328 -28.28 8.96 10.34
C ASP A 328 -27.24 7.91 10.72
N CYS A 329 -25.97 8.31 10.80
CA CYS A 329 -24.87 7.44 11.18
C CYS A 329 -24.68 7.27 12.70
N ARG A 330 -25.60 7.79 13.54
CA ARG A 330 -25.49 7.68 15.02
C ARG A 330 -25.72 6.27 15.56
N SER A 331 -26.26 5.37 14.74
CA SER A 331 -26.40 3.94 15.05
C SER A 331 -25.09 3.16 14.94
N THR A 332 -24.11 3.69 14.21
CA THR A 332 -22.79 3.07 14.09
C THR A 332 -21.89 3.43 15.27
N HIS A 333 -20.86 2.63 15.53
CA HIS A 333 -19.89 2.93 16.57
C HIS A 333 -19.21 4.27 16.31
N ASN A 334 -19.37 5.18 17.27
CA ASN A 334 -18.81 6.53 17.15
C ASN A 334 -17.48 6.62 17.90
N PRO A 335 -16.33 6.74 17.20
CA PRO A 335 -15.02 6.86 17.82
C PRO A 335 -14.92 8.07 18.76
N GLY A 336 -15.66 9.16 18.52
CA GLY A 336 -15.68 10.33 19.38
C GLY A 336 -16.19 10.09 20.81
N ARG A 337 -16.70 8.90 21.13
CA ARG A 337 -17.04 8.50 22.52
C ARG A 337 -15.83 8.05 23.33
N TYR A 338 -14.70 7.75 22.69
CA TYR A 338 -13.50 7.23 23.32
C TYR A 338 -12.41 8.28 23.41
N GLU A 339 -11.74 8.37 24.56
CA GLU A 339 -10.73 9.40 24.85
C GLU A 339 -9.66 9.58 23.77
N PRO A 340 -9.08 8.55 23.16
CA PRO A 340 -8.04 8.73 22.14
C PRO A 340 -8.52 9.48 20.89
N TYR A 341 -9.83 9.54 20.64
CA TYR A 341 -10.40 10.11 19.42
C TYR A 341 -11.16 11.42 19.62
N LYS A 342 -11.39 11.86 20.88
CA LYS A 342 -12.19 13.06 21.19
C LYS A 342 -11.65 14.37 20.62
N LYS A 343 -10.33 14.44 20.40
CA LYS A 343 -9.64 15.66 19.96
C LYS A 343 -9.28 15.64 18.47
N ILE A 344 -9.66 14.59 17.76
CA ILE A 344 -9.38 14.40 16.35
C ILE A 344 -10.69 14.28 15.55
N THR A 345 -10.61 14.39 14.24
CA THR A 345 -11.77 14.43 13.34
C THR A 345 -11.95 13.12 12.58
N GLY A 346 -13.08 12.96 11.92
CA GLY A 346 -13.34 11.81 11.03
C GLY A 346 -12.39 11.69 9.84
N LEU A 347 -11.58 12.72 9.57
CA LEU A 347 -10.57 12.73 8.51
C LEU A 347 -9.19 12.26 9.01
N ASP A 348 -9.02 12.10 10.32
CA ASP A 348 -7.77 11.66 10.91
C ASP A 348 -7.65 10.12 10.82
N GLU A 349 -6.49 9.65 10.43
CA GLU A 349 -6.20 8.22 10.20
C GLU A 349 -6.63 7.28 11.34
N PRO A 350 -6.44 7.60 12.63
CA PRO A 350 -6.89 6.73 13.70
C PRO A 350 -8.42 6.55 13.74
N VAL A 351 -9.18 7.59 13.38
CA VAL A 351 -10.65 7.53 13.31
C VAL A 351 -11.10 6.73 12.10
N ILE A 352 -10.47 6.96 10.95
CA ILE A 352 -10.75 6.19 9.73
C ILE A 352 -10.51 4.69 9.99
N ARG A 353 -9.37 4.35 10.60
CA ARG A 353 -9.05 2.97 10.95
C ARG A 353 -10.03 2.36 11.94
N PHE A 354 -10.41 3.11 12.99
CA PHE A 354 -11.41 2.65 13.93
C PHE A 354 -12.70 2.27 13.21
N LEU A 355 -13.21 3.12 12.33
CA LEU A 355 -14.46 2.90 11.59
C LEU A 355 -14.34 1.75 10.57
N GLU A 356 -13.20 1.63 9.91
CA GLU A 356 -12.94 0.54 8.96
C GLU A 356 -12.74 -0.80 9.68
N ASP A 357 -12.06 -0.81 10.82
CA ASP A 357 -11.78 -2.01 11.62
C ASP A 357 -13.02 -2.56 12.31
N ASP A 358 -13.89 -1.68 12.79
CA ASP A 358 -15.17 -2.04 13.38
C ASP A 358 -16.13 -2.64 12.35
N GLY A 359 -16.08 -2.13 11.11
CA GLY A 359 -16.83 -2.63 9.96
C GLY A 359 -18.30 -2.20 9.90
N GLU A 360 -18.92 -1.74 10.99
CA GLU A 360 -20.32 -1.31 11.01
C GLU A 360 -20.61 -0.16 10.03
N ILE A 361 -19.71 0.80 9.93
CA ILE A 361 -19.86 1.91 8.98
C ILE A 361 -19.85 1.43 7.54
N LEU A 362 -19.10 0.40 7.21
CA LEU A 362 -19.02 -0.17 5.87
C LEU A 362 -20.31 -0.91 5.50
N GLU A 363 -20.88 -1.63 6.45
CA GLU A 363 -22.19 -2.28 6.28
C GLU A 363 -23.30 -1.24 6.12
N PHE A 364 -23.25 -0.16 6.90
CA PHE A 364 -24.17 0.96 6.78
C PHE A 364 -24.08 1.68 5.45
N LEU A 365 -22.87 1.93 4.93
CA LEU A 365 -22.65 2.65 3.68
C LEU A 365 -23.03 1.84 2.43
N LYS A 366 -23.02 0.51 2.50
CA LYS A 366 -23.36 -0.33 1.34
C LYS A 366 -24.75 -0.04 0.78
N PRO A 367 -25.86 -0.10 1.56
CA PRO A 367 -27.19 0.27 1.06
C PRO A 367 -27.30 1.74 0.68
N VAL A 368 -26.50 2.63 1.27
CA VAL A 368 -26.44 4.05 0.89
C VAL A 368 -25.90 4.22 -0.53
N TYR A 369 -24.84 3.49 -0.88
CA TYR A 369 -24.29 3.48 -2.23
C TYR A 369 -25.24 2.83 -3.23
N ASP A 370 -25.87 1.70 -2.87
CA ASP A 370 -26.85 1.04 -3.71
C ASP A 370 -28.03 1.98 -4.04
N LEU A 371 -28.52 2.75 -3.05
CA LEU A 371 -29.54 3.77 -3.24
C LEU A 371 -29.08 4.93 -4.14
N ALA A 372 -27.86 5.42 -3.94
CA ALA A 372 -27.30 6.49 -4.76
C ALA A 372 -27.12 6.05 -6.22
N GLU A 373 -26.60 4.85 -6.43
CA GLU A 373 -26.41 4.29 -7.78
C GLU A 373 -27.73 4.02 -8.50
N HIS A 374 -28.80 3.70 -7.78
CA HIS A 374 -30.12 3.46 -8.38
C HIS A 374 -30.77 4.74 -8.94
N HIS A 375 -30.32 5.92 -8.47
CA HIS A 375 -30.87 7.22 -8.89
C HIS A 375 -29.95 7.99 -9.85
N VAL A 376 -28.78 7.45 -10.17
CA VAL A 376 -27.86 7.96 -11.17
C VAL A 376 -28.04 7.24 -12.49
#